data_01fd4ec95cbbeaf22319915d0834d546
#
_entry.id   01fd4ec95cbbeaf22319915d0834d546
#
_cell.length_a   1.000
_cell.length_b   1.000
_cell.length_c   1.000
_cell.angle_alpha   90.00
_cell.angle_beta   90.00
_cell.angle_gamma   90.00
#
_symmetry.space_group_name_H-M   'P 1'
#
loop_
_entity.id
_entity.type
_entity.pdbx_description
1 polymer ?
#
loop_
_entity_poly.entity_id
_entity_poly.type
_entity_poly.pdbx_seq_one_letter_code
_entity_poly.pdbx_strand_id
1 'polypeptide(L)'
;GVTTESLAHDVRLTARVRAPKSGRYVETTEWPINGKMTKAYRDEFVSQLLTAVEDARELLPDGPRTVGCVLNRVDSAVQVAKALDEQGLNCRLWVGRMRPWDLERMRREEPGLFDVSGVQGVDVLVATQTIEVGVDLDLTHMVTELASASALAQRAGRVNRLGRRDRAWFTVIGPPREAALSKDVLPYRKDDLLAARTWILDRADDGDLSPLAVSEKLKAPPAESSRRLLYQRPEPWDAALWSKTSMRLVVEPELDLWIRDDLDPETGTVGLVLRDLKELPDATACETLVSEVPPQDREVYPMTIATARKVVQGLREHTDHPLGRSVLWRDGAVLPQWQAMVLEDEGGDKIASRALRPGDLLILDAFVPLLTSGVVTDAGEELGEPVPHGELDGVVDVVTDSDELRRLADLEPDELSDMFPGETVVWSPGWDEADVPVWMVRRSAATPDDESDDRSTWSVSRRVPLADHNAAVAARAEALVDGIGIEPMPATALTEAGAWHDVGKNDARFQRLLWRGDPDGREALAKSGGRSTSLGAVRRAWADAGLPAGWRHELASAAAYWEQSESDGVEQKIRDLVTRLVGTSHGRGRPLFDHDPATAGPDHIGALEELVGEGEWE
;
A
#
# COMPACT_ATOMS: atom_id res chain seq x y z
N GLY A 1 3.24 30.31 11.65
CA GLY A 1 3.66 30.81 10.34
C GLY A 1 5.10 31.33 10.41
N VAL A 2 5.75 31.47 9.27
CA VAL A 2 7.09 32.04 9.17
C VAL A 2 6.99 33.55 9.43
N THR A 3 7.69 34.05 10.43
CA THR A 3 7.72 35.49 10.77
C THR A 3 9.01 36.13 10.28
N THR A 4 9.01 37.46 10.15
CA THR A 4 10.23 38.21 9.78
C THR A 4 11.36 37.95 10.78
N GLU A 5 11.04 37.78 12.05
CA GLU A 5 12.00 37.46 13.12
C GLU A 5 12.59 36.05 12.95
N SER A 6 11.77 35.03 12.65
CA SER A 6 12.26 33.68 12.38
C SER A 6 13.17 33.61 11.14
N LEU A 7 12.92 34.43 10.12
CA LEU A 7 13.80 34.56 8.94
C LEU A 7 15.13 35.22 9.27
N ALA A 8 15.18 36.15 10.24
CA ALA A 8 16.40 36.82 10.62
C ALA A 8 17.39 35.92 11.38
N HIS A 9 16.87 34.87 12.04
CA HIS A 9 17.66 34.01 12.93
C HIS A 9 17.96 32.61 12.36
N ASP A 10 17.19 32.15 11.34
CA ASP A 10 17.38 30.83 10.72
C ASP A 10 17.80 30.95 9.26
N VAL A 11 19.11 30.79 9.02
CA VAL A 11 19.71 30.84 7.68
C VAL A 11 19.15 29.75 6.77
N ARG A 12 18.89 28.51 7.30
CA ARG A 12 18.37 27.41 6.50
C ARG A 12 16.92 27.66 6.11
N LEU A 13 16.10 28.15 7.02
CA LEU A 13 14.73 28.53 6.73
C LEU A 13 14.69 29.66 5.70
N THR A 14 15.53 30.67 5.85
CA THR A 14 15.63 31.79 4.91
C THR A 14 16.02 31.34 3.52
N ALA A 15 17.02 30.46 3.39
CA ALA A 15 17.41 29.89 2.10
C ALA A 15 16.23 29.14 1.43
N ARG A 16 15.49 28.34 2.19
CA ARG A 16 14.33 27.59 1.68
C ARG A 16 13.18 28.48 1.22
N VAL A 17 12.79 29.46 2.02
CA VAL A 17 11.61 30.30 1.68
C VAL A 17 11.90 31.31 0.58
N ARG A 18 13.17 31.68 0.38
CA ARG A 18 13.64 32.59 -0.67
C ARG A 18 14.31 31.87 -1.84
N ALA A 19 14.24 30.52 -1.88
CA ALA A 19 14.85 29.74 -2.94
C ALA A 19 14.38 30.21 -4.33
N PRO A 20 15.29 30.68 -5.20
CA PRO A 20 14.90 31.23 -6.51
C PRO A 20 14.27 30.14 -7.38
N LYS A 21 13.12 30.44 -7.96
CA LYS A 21 12.36 29.58 -8.86
C LYS A 21 11.68 30.46 -9.91
N SER A 22 12.22 30.47 -11.11
CA SER A 22 11.66 31.28 -12.20
C SER A 22 10.56 30.53 -12.93
N GLY A 23 9.35 31.08 -12.92
CA GLY A 23 8.21 30.57 -13.67
C GLY A 23 8.37 30.81 -15.17
N ARG A 24 8.01 29.80 -15.97
CA ARG A 24 7.91 29.89 -17.43
C ARG A 24 6.59 29.31 -17.88
N TYR A 25 5.94 29.93 -18.84
CA TYR A 25 4.75 29.37 -19.49
C TYR A 25 5.05 29.11 -20.96
N VAL A 26 4.91 27.89 -21.39
CA VAL A 26 5.10 27.45 -22.77
C VAL A 26 3.73 27.22 -23.37
N GLU A 27 3.39 27.99 -24.38
CA GLU A 27 2.12 27.85 -25.09
C GLU A 27 2.17 26.71 -26.09
N THR A 28 1.17 25.84 -26.06
CA THR A 28 1.00 24.76 -27.02
C THR A 28 -0.37 24.80 -27.68
N THR A 29 -0.41 24.61 -28.99
CA THR A 29 -1.65 24.42 -29.75
C THR A 29 -2.15 22.96 -29.68
N GLU A 30 -1.30 22.05 -29.22
CA GLU A 30 -1.53 20.60 -29.12
C GLU A 30 -2.16 20.16 -27.79
N TRP A 31 -2.64 21.13 -26.99
CA TRP A 31 -3.24 20.85 -25.68
C TRP A 31 -4.34 19.76 -25.78
N PRO A 32 -4.29 18.71 -24.95
CA PRO A 32 -5.16 17.55 -25.09
C PRO A 32 -6.58 17.82 -24.55
N ILE A 33 -7.40 18.52 -25.30
CA ILE A 33 -8.79 18.88 -24.93
C ILE A 33 -9.62 17.65 -24.50
N ASN A 34 -9.35 16.48 -25.09
CA ASN A 34 -10.02 15.23 -24.76
C ASN A 34 -9.24 14.41 -23.71
N GLY A 35 -8.17 14.94 -23.14
CA GLY A 35 -7.33 14.27 -22.16
C GLY A 35 -6.42 13.18 -22.74
N LYS A 36 -6.45 12.90 -24.06
CA LYS A 36 -5.51 11.96 -24.71
C LYS A 36 -4.30 12.71 -25.23
N MET A 37 -3.11 12.24 -24.88
CA MET A 37 -1.86 12.80 -25.40
C MET A 37 -1.72 12.48 -26.89
N THR A 38 -1.47 13.50 -27.71
CA THR A 38 -1.09 13.34 -29.10
C THR A 38 0.43 13.16 -29.22
N LYS A 39 0.89 12.57 -30.34
CA LYS A 39 2.32 12.48 -30.61
C LYS A 39 3.00 13.85 -30.61
N ALA A 40 2.37 14.84 -31.26
CA ALA A 40 2.91 16.19 -31.33
C ALA A 40 3.04 16.85 -29.95
N TYR A 41 2.04 16.71 -29.08
CA TYR A 41 2.10 17.20 -27.71
C TYR A 41 3.19 16.52 -26.88
N ARG A 42 3.30 15.18 -27.01
CA ARG A 42 4.38 14.42 -26.36
C ARG A 42 5.76 14.89 -26.79
N ASP A 43 5.98 15.05 -28.10
CA ASP A 43 7.28 15.43 -28.65
C ASP A 43 7.65 16.88 -28.22
N GLU A 44 6.68 17.78 -28.09
CA GLU A 44 6.89 19.11 -27.52
C GLU A 44 7.28 19.04 -26.04
N PHE A 45 6.59 18.20 -25.26
CA PHE A 45 6.91 17.98 -23.85
C PHE A 45 8.33 17.45 -23.67
N VAL A 46 8.71 16.44 -24.46
CA VAL A 46 10.06 15.85 -24.48
C VAL A 46 11.11 16.92 -24.84
N SER A 47 10.86 17.79 -25.81
CA SER A 47 11.77 18.87 -26.19
C SER A 47 12.05 19.84 -25.02
N GLN A 48 11.02 20.21 -24.26
CA GLN A 48 11.19 21.04 -23.06
C GLN A 48 12.00 20.34 -21.95
N LEU A 49 11.80 19.03 -21.80
CA LEU A 49 12.56 18.23 -20.84
C LEU A 49 14.03 18.08 -21.24
N LEU A 50 14.34 17.85 -22.51
CA LEU A 50 15.71 17.80 -23.00
C LEU A 50 16.45 19.11 -22.70
N THR A 51 15.83 20.24 -22.97
CA THR A 51 16.39 21.57 -22.63
C THR A 51 16.63 21.73 -21.13
N ALA A 52 15.66 21.28 -20.29
CA ALA A 52 15.80 21.36 -18.84
C ALA A 52 16.91 20.44 -18.31
N VAL A 53 17.10 19.26 -18.90
CA VAL A 53 18.17 18.33 -18.54
C VAL A 53 19.54 18.89 -18.94
N GLU A 54 19.67 19.52 -20.11
CA GLU A 54 20.90 20.19 -20.53
C GLU A 54 21.25 21.32 -19.56
N ASP A 55 20.32 22.22 -19.26
CA ASP A 55 20.48 23.28 -18.25
C ASP A 55 20.91 22.72 -16.88
N ALA A 56 20.31 21.60 -16.44
CA ALA A 56 20.63 20.96 -15.17
C ALA A 56 22.05 20.36 -15.17
N ARG A 57 22.49 19.78 -16.28
CA ARG A 57 23.85 19.26 -16.46
C ARG A 57 24.91 20.35 -16.43
N GLU A 58 24.62 21.51 -17.04
CA GLU A 58 25.50 22.68 -16.97
C GLU A 58 25.58 23.26 -15.55
N LEU A 59 24.44 23.33 -14.86
CA LEU A 59 24.35 23.89 -13.51
C LEU A 59 25.03 23.00 -12.45
N LEU A 60 24.92 21.71 -12.58
CA LEU A 60 25.42 20.71 -11.62
C LEU A 60 26.15 19.57 -12.36
N PRO A 61 27.40 19.78 -12.82
CA PRO A 61 28.14 18.76 -13.57
C PRO A 61 28.41 17.49 -12.72
N ASP A 62 28.66 17.65 -11.43
CA ASP A 62 29.12 16.56 -10.54
C ASP A 62 28.15 16.26 -9.39
N GLY A 63 26.86 16.61 -9.50
CA GLY A 63 25.90 16.44 -8.42
C GLY A 63 24.54 15.85 -8.83
N PRO A 64 23.67 15.59 -7.84
CA PRO A 64 22.28 15.26 -8.11
C PRO A 64 21.59 16.38 -8.88
N ARG A 65 21.07 16.03 -10.08
CA ARG A 65 20.54 17.03 -11.03
C ARG A 65 19.22 16.63 -11.67
N THR A 66 18.48 15.77 -10.99
CA THR A 66 17.21 15.23 -11.50
C THR A 66 16.22 16.35 -11.81
N VAL A 67 15.67 16.31 -13.02
CA VAL A 67 14.60 17.18 -13.49
C VAL A 67 13.26 16.50 -13.22
N GLY A 68 12.29 17.24 -12.68
CA GLY A 68 10.92 16.76 -12.51
C GLY A 68 10.12 16.89 -13.81
N CYS A 69 9.36 15.88 -14.14
CA CYS A 69 8.34 15.89 -15.18
C CYS A 69 7.00 15.52 -14.55
N VAL A 70 6.01 16.44 -14.57
CA VAL A 70 4.71 16.15 -13.95
C VAL A 70 3.59 16.26 -14.97
N LEU A 71 2.91 15.15 -15.17
CA LEU A 71 1.76 15.04 -16.06
C LEU A 71 0.49 14.76 -15.26
N ASN A 72 -0.65 15.18 -15.80
CA ASN A 72 -1.92 15.06 -15.09
C ASN A 72 -2.53 13.66 -15.19
N ARG A 73 -2.05 12.84 -16.13
CA ARG A 73 -2.57 11.49 -16.40
C ARG A 73 -1.46 10.45 -16.44
N VAL A 74 -1.75 9.27 -15.91
CA VAL A 74 -0.79 8.16 -15.87
C VAL A 74 -0.35 7.76 -17.29
N ASP A 75 -1.30 7.61 -18.23
CA ASP A 75 -0.99 7.21 -19.61
C ASP A 75 -0.07 8.22 -20.32
N SER A 76 -0.26 9.51 -20.03
CA SER A 76 0.64 10.56 -20.55
C SER A 76 2.04 10.45 -19.96
N ALA A 77 2.14 10.18 -18.65
CA ALA A 77 3.41 9.99 -17.97
C ALA A 77 4.19 8.78 -18.53
N VAL A 78 3.51 7.67 -18.76
CA VAL A 78 4.10 6.46 -19.37
C VAL A 78 4.62 6.75 -20.78
N GLN A 79 3.82 7.43 -21.62
CA GLN A 79 4.24 7.78 -23.00
C GLN A 79 5.45 8.73 -23.04
N VAL A 80 5.52 9.70 -22.12
CA VAL A 80 6.66 10.61 -22.03
C VAL A 80 7.90 9.87 -21.50
N ALA A 81 7.76 9.03 -20.47
CA ALA A 81 8.86 8.23 -19.95
C ALA A 81 9.47 7.34 -21.04
N LYS A 82 8.63 6.60 -21.79
CA LYS A 82 9.08 5.77 -22.90
C LYS A 82 9.82 6.60 -23.98
N ALA A 83 9.29 7.76 -24.33
CA ALA A 83 9.92 8.62 -25.33
C ALA A 83 11.27 9.21 -24.85
N LEU A 84 11.43 9.46 -23.55
CA LEU A 84 12.70 9.89 -22.97
C LEU A 84 13.74 8.78 -22.95
N ASP A 85 13.33 7.54 -22.61
CA ASP A 85 14.19 6.35 -22.68
C ASP A 85 14.69 6.12 -24.12
N GLU A 86 13.82 6.28 -25.14
CA GLU A 86 14.20 6.22 -26.56
C GLU A 86 15.24 7.29 -26.95
N GLN A 87 15.29 8.42 -26.22
CA GLN A 87 16.32 9.47 -26.38
C GLN A 87 17.61 9.17 -25.58
N GLY A 88 17.67 8.05 -24.87
CA GLY A 88 18.83 7.65 -24.07
C GLY A 88 18.97 8.37 -22.72
N LEU A 89 17.89 8.97 -22.21
CA LEU A 89 17.88 9.56 -20.87
C LEU A 89 17.58 8.48 -19.83
N ASN A 90 18.25 8.57 -18.68
CA ASN A 90 17.95 7.70 -17.55
C ASN A 90 16.74 8.23 -16.77
N CYS A 91 15.58 7.64 -17.01
CA CYS A 91 14.32 8.07 -16.44
C CYS A 91 13.83 7.14 -15.32
N ARG A 92 13.09 7.72 -14.39
CA ARG A 92 12.30 6.94 -13.40
C ARG A 92 10.85 7.40 -13.49
N LEU A 93 9.94 6.43 -13.52
CA LEU A 93 8.50 6.65 -13.51
C LEU A 93 7.96 6.46 -12.09
N TRP A 94 7.21 7.44 -11.57
CA TRP A 94 6.54 7.34 -10.28
C TRP A 94 5.10 7.83 -10.37
N VAL A 95 4.18 6.88 -10.49
CA VAL A 95 2.74 7.14 -10.62
C VAL A 95 1.91 6.30 -9.67
N GLY A 96 0.71 6.75 -9.34
CA GLY A 96 -0.16 6.09 -8.36
C GLY A 96 -0.68 4.71 -8.78
N ARG A 97 -0.48 4.29 -10.04
CA ARG A 97 -0.84 2.94 -10.52
C ARG A 97 0.30 1.94 -10.47
N MET A 98 1.46 2.33 -9.94
CA MET A 98 2.55 1.38 -9.70
C MET A 98 2.20 0.42 -8.57
N ARG A 99 2.66 -0.80 -8.67
CA ARG A 99 2.61 -1.79 -7.61
C ARG A 99 3.47 -1.31 -6.42
N PRO A 100 2.98 -1.38 -5.17
CA PRO A 100 3.75 -0.93 -4.00
C PRO A 100 5.13 -1.58 -3.90
N TRP A 101 5.25 -2.86 -4.28
CA TRP A 101 6.53 -3.55 -4.34
C TRP A 101 7.57 -2.87 -5.24
N ASP A 102 7.16 -2.43 -6.43
CA ASP A 102 8.07 -1.76 -7.36
C ASP A 102 8.52 -0.40 -6.82
N LEU A 103 7.62 0.30 -6.13
CA LEU A 103 7.93 1.55 -5.47
C LEU A 103 8.89 1.35 -4.28
N GLU A 104 8.69 0.30 -3.47
CA GLU A 104 9.58 -0.07 -2.37
C GLU A 104 10.97 -0.48 -2.89
N ARG A 105 11.01 -1.23 -4.00
CA ARG A 105 12.26 -1.59 -4.66
C ARG A 105 13.01 -0.35 -5.12
N MET A 106 12.35 0.57 -5.81
CA MET A 106 12.94 1.83 -6.26
C MET A 106 13.47 2.67 -5.07
N ARG A 107 12.73 2.72 -3.96
CA ARG A 107 13.18 3.41 -2.73
C ARG A 107 14.42 2.76 -2.10
N ARG A 108 14.54 1.46 -2.17
CA ARG A 108 15.68 0.71 -1.64
C ARG A 108 16.93 0.86 -2.51
N GLU A 109 16.75 0.81 -3.82
CA GLU A 109 17.83 0.92 -4.81
C GLU A 109 18.32 2.36 -4.97
N GLU A 110 17.41 3.33 -4.94
CA GLU A 110 17.68 4.75 -5.16
C GLU A 110 17.04 5.63 -4.06
N PRO A 111 17.44 5.47 -2.78
CA PRO A 111 16.78 6.17 -1.67
C PRO A 111 16.82 7.68 -1.80
N GLY A 112 17.89 8.24 -2.36
CA GLY A 112 18.02 9.68 -2.61
C GLY A 112 17.02 10.24 -3.62
N LEU A 113 16.37 9.41 -4.43
CA LEU A 113 15.34 9.85 -5.36
C LEU A 113 14.07 10.34 -4.64
N PHE A 114 13.85 9.90 -3.41
CA PHE A 114 12.64 10.18 -2.63
C PHE A 114 12.87 11.17 -1.48
N ASP A 115 14.06 11.71 -1.38
CA ASP A 115 14.43 12.70 -0.36
C ASP A 115 15.23 13.88 -0.93
N VAL A 116 15.60 14.81 -0.06
CA VAL A 116 16.33 16.03 -0.44
C VAL A 116 17.82 15.81 -0.77
N SER A 117 18.36 14.61 -0.58
CA SER A 117 19.75 14.30 -0.94
C SER A 117 19.91 14.19 -2.46
N GLY A 118 18.85 13.76 -3.15
CA GLY A 118 18.87 13.51 -4.57
C GLY A 118 19.66 12.23 -4.94
N VAL A 119 19.60 11.83 -6.18
CA VAL A 119 20.33 10.70 -6.72
C VAL A 119 21.17 11.13 -7.93
N GLN A 120 22.38 10.62 -8.00
CA GLN A 120 23.24 10.82 -9.16
C GLN A 120 22.90 9.79 -10.24
N GLY A 121 22.83 10.22 -11.50
CA GLY A 121 22.60 9.32 -12.64
C GLY A 121 21.15 9.24 -13.11
N VAL A 122 20.15 9.71 -12.36
CA VAL A 122 18.78 9.87 -12.85
C VAL A 122 18.61 11.26 -13.46
N ASP A 123 18.32 11.30 -14.75
CA ASP A 123 18.14 12.58 -15.48
C ASP A 123 16.74 13.15 -15.25
N VAL A 124 15.70 12.30 -15.33
CA VAL A 124 14.30 12.75 -15.20
C VAL A 124 13.50 11.83 -14.27
N LEU A 125 12.77 12.45 -13.33
CA LEU A 125 11.71 11.80 -12.57
C LEU A 125 10.36 12.16 -13.20
N VAL A 126 9.76 11.22 -13.89
CA VAL A 126 8.42 11.36 -14.49
C VAL A 126 7.38 10.94 -13.48
N ALA A 127 6.43 11.81 -13.17
CA ALA A 127 5.43 11.56 -12.15
C ALA A 127 4.06 12.14 -12.52
N THR A 128 3.07 11.78 -11.74
CA THR A 128 1.78 12.44 -11.70
C THR A 128 1.65 13.25 -10.41
N GLN A 129 0.45 13.41 -9.85
CA GLN A 129 0.22 14.13 -8.59
C GLN A 129 0.92 13.48 -7.37
N THR A 130 1.50 12.31 -7.52
CA THR A 130 2.20 11.57 -6.47
C THR A 130 3.32 12.34 -5.77
N ILE A 131 3.93 13.31 -6.47
CA ILE A 131 5.00 14.12 -5.90
C ILE A 131 4.52 15.41 -5.21
N GLU A 132 3.24 15.73 -5.27
CA GLU A 132 2.71 16.98 -4.71
C GLU A 132 2.69 16.95 -3.18
N VAL A 133 2.35 15.80 -2.58
CA VAL A 133 2.21 15.61 -1.13
C VAL A 133 2.98 14.38 -0.65
N GLY A 134 3.46 14.40 0.59
CA GLY A 134 4.05 13.24 1.24
C GLY A 134 5.50 12.93 0.89
N VAL A 135 6.18 13.77 0.10
CA VAL A 135 7.58 13.56 -0.30
C VAL A 135 8.43 14.81 -0.15
N ASP A 136 9.70 14.61 0.10
CA ASP A 136 10.64 15.69 0.40
C ASP A 136 11.74 15.79 -0.69
N LEU A 137 11.32 16.14 -1.92
CA LEU A 137 12.20 16.22 -3.09
C LEU A 137 12.88 17.59 -3.21
N ASP A 138 14.11 17.61 -3.77
CA ASP A 138 14.85 18.82 -4.13
C ASP A 138 15.30 18.77 -5.61
N LEU A 139 14.34 18.88 -6.53
CA LEU A 139 14.57 18.81 -7.97
C LEU A 139 15.28 20.06 -8.51
N THR A 140 16.08 19.90 -9.56
CA THR A 140 16.84 21.00 -10.17
C THR A 140 15.92 21.93 -10.96
N HIS A 141 15.14 21.36 -11.85
CA HIS A 141 14.13 22.01 -12.67
C HIS A 141 12.85 21.16 -12.69
N MET A 142 11.77 21.71 -13.22
CA MET A 142 10.55 20.96 -13.47
C MET A 142 9.87 21.45 -14.75
N VAL A 143 9.37 20.49 -15.53
CA VAL A 143 8.43 20.69 -16.63
C VAL A 143 7.11 20.04 -16.27
N THR A 144 6.02 20.76 -16.31
CA THR A 144 4.73 20.25 -15.89
C THR A 144 3.59 20.66 -16.81
N GLU A 145 2.55 19.84 -16.91
CA GLU A 145 1.29 20.27 -17.51
C GLU A 145 0.61 21.35 -16.66
N LEU A 146 -0.18 22.20 -17.31
CA LEU A 146 -1.10 23.12 -16.62
C LEU A 146 -2.05 22.29 -15.73
N ALA A 147 -2.12 22.67 -14.47
CA ALA A 147 -2.92 22.07 -13.41
C ALA A 147 -3.62 23.17 -12.61
N SER A 148 -4.34 22.82 -11.55
CA SER A 148 -4.85 23.83 -10.63
C SER A 148 -3.72 24.66 -10.01
N ALA A 149 -3.99 25.88 -9.62
CA ALA A 149 -2.95 26.78 -9.11
C ALA A 149 -2.33 26.27 -7.79
N SER A 150 -3.10 25.58 -6.94
CA SER A 150 -2.58 24.95 -5.73
C SER A 150 -1.63 23.78 -6.06
N ALA A 151 -2.00 22.94 -7.04
CA ALA A 151 -1.13 21.87 -7.54
C ALA A 151 0.18 22.42 -8.11
N LEU A 152 0.11 23.49 -8.95
CA LEU A 152 1.30 24.14 -9.48
C LEU A 152 2.19 24.71 -8.37
N ALA A 153 1.62 25.32 -7.34
CA ALA A 153 2.37 25.83 -6.18
C ALA A 153 3.06 24.70 -5.40
N GLN A 154 2.37 23.56 -5.20
CA GLN A 154 2.94 22.39 -4.56
C GLN A 154 4.09 21.78 -5.38
N ARG A 155 3.91 21.65 -6.70
CA ARG A 155 4.94 21.20 -7.64
C ARG A 155 6.15 22.12 -7.62
N ALA A 156 5.95 23.44 -7.69
CA ALA A 156 7.01 24.44 -7.56
C ALA A 156 7.74 24.33 -6.21
N GLY A 157 7.04 23.90 -5.15
CA GLY A 157 7.62 23.59 -3.84
C GLY A 157 8.63 22.45 -3.84
N ARG A 158 8.70 21.62 -4.88
CA ARG A 158 9.67 20.53 -5.05
C ARG A 158 10.93 20.92 -5.82
N VAL A 159 10.94 22.10 -6.43
CA VAL A 159 12.06 22.62 -7.20
C VAL A 159 12.91 23.49 -6.31
N ASN A 160 14.24 23.29 -6.31
CA ASN A 160 15.19 24.04 -5.48
C ASN A 160 14.69 24.22 -4.03
N ARG A 161 14.17 23.15 -3.46
CA ARG A 161 13.48 23.18 -2.17
C ARG A 161 14.36 23.65 -1.02
N LEU A 162 15.64 23.31 -1.08
CA LEU A 162 16.60 23.67 -0.06
C LEU A 162 17.25 25.05 -0.29
N GLY A 163 17.00 25.68 -1.44
CA GLY A 163 17.60 26.96 -1.79
C GLY A 163 19.11 26.89 -2.01
N ARG A 164 19.62 25.74 -2.48
CA ARG A 164 21.06 25.52 -2.69
C ARG A 164 21.54 25.97 -4.08
N ARG A 165 20.61 26.27 -4.98
CA ARG A 165 20.89 26.62 -6.37
C ARG A 165 20.55 28.08 -6.62
N ASP A 166 21.41 28.78 -7.34
CA ASP A 166 21.23 30.18 -7.66
C ASP A 166 20.13 30.42 -8.71
N ARG A 167 19.82 29.39 -9.49
CA ARG A 167 18.71 29.40 -10.46
C ARG A 167 17.99 28.07 -10.52
N ALA A 168 16.69 28.09 -10.78
CA ALA A 168 15.87 26.93 -11.06
C ALA A 168 14.68 27.34 -11.92
N TRP A 169 14.25 26.48 -12.82
CA TRP A 169 13.14 26.72 -13.73
C TRP A 169 11.92 25.86 -13.37
N PHE A 170 10.77 26.49 -13.39
CA PHE A 170 9.48 25.85 -13.28
C PHE A 170 8.67 26.15 -14.53
N THR A 171 8.67 25.23 -15.50
CA THR A 171 8.05 25.38 -16.80
C THR A 171 6.68 24.74 -16.81
N VAL A 172 5.64 25.51 -17.12
CA VAL A 172 4.26 25.01 -17.28
C VAL A 172 3.91 25.03 -18.77
N ILE A 173 3.50 23.88 -19.28
CA ILE A 173 3.01 23.74 -20.66
C ILE A 173 1.49 23.79 -20.64
N GLY A 174 0.89 24.66 -21.43
CA GLY A 174 -0.55 24.85 -21.49
C GLY A 174 -1.03 25.55 -22.75
N PRO A 175 -2.35 25.69 -22.94
CA PRO A 175 -2.91 26.24 -24.14
C PRO A 175 -2.66 27.75 -24.27
N PRO A 176 -2.51 28.29 -25.51
CA PRO A 176 -2.23 29.70 -25.74
C PRO A 176 -3.43 30.60 -25.46
N ARG A 177 -4.66 30.08 -25.50
CA ARG A 177 -5.90 30.83 -25.30
C ARG A 177 -6.82 30.15 -24.32
N GLU A 178 -7.56 30.97 -23.56
CA GLU A 178 -8.60 30.50 -22.64
C GLU A 178 -9.69 29.65 -23.32
N ALA A 179 -10.01 29.96 -24.59
CA ALA A 179 -11.00 29.22 -25.37
C ALA A 179 -10.64 27.73 -25.55
N ALA A 180 -9.37 27.36 -25.46
CA ALA A 180 -8.96 25.95 -25.46
C ALA A 180 -9.32 25.20 -24.17
N LEU A 181 -9.57 25.92 -23.06
CA LEU A 181 -10.05 25.38 -21.79
C LEU A 181 -11.59 25.45 -21.71
N SER A 182 -12.28 24.93 -22.72
CA SER A 182 -13.74 25.04 -22.85
C SER A 182 -14.53 24.05 -21.98
N LYS A 183 -13.89 23.01 -21.47
CA LYS A 183 -14.47 21.95 -20.63
C LYS A 183 -13.47 21.44 -19.62
N ASP A 184 -13.95 20.62 -18.68
CA ASP A 184 -13.09 19.95 -17.70
C ASP A 184 -12.09 19.02 -18.40
N VAL A 185 -10.86 19.03 -17.92
CA VAL A 185 -9.79 18.11 -18.33
C VAL A 185 -9.34 17.36 -17.08
N LEU A 186 -9.84 16.16 -16.89
CA LEU A 186 -9.56 15.38 -15.69
C LEU A 186 -8.05 15.29 -15.39
N PRO A 187 -7.66 15.45 -14.12
CA PRO A 187 -8.52 15.53 -12.92
C PRO A 187 -8.98 16.96 -12.56
N TYR A 188 -8.77 17.95 -13.39
CA TYR A 188 -9.04 19.37 -13.07
C TYR A 188 -10.29 19.91 -13.75
N ARG A 189 -10.99 20.81 -13.05
CA ARG A 189 -12.12 21.56 -13.61
C ARG A 189 -11.63 22.69 -14.50
N LYS A 190 -12.43 23.02 -15.47
CA LYS A 190 -12.19 24.14 -16.39
C LYS A 190 -11.87 25.44 -15.66
N ASP A 191 -12.68 25.81 -14.67
CA ASP A 191 -12.53 27.08 -13.97
C ASP A 191 -11.23 27.14 -13.17
N ASP A 192 -10.80 26.02 -12.58
CA ASP A 192 -9.53 25.91 -11.85
C ASP A 192 -8.34 26.04 -12.82
N LEU A 193 -8.44 25.47 -14.02
CA LEU A 193 -7.41 25.60 -15.06
C LEU A 193 -7.32 27.02 -15.62
N LEU A 194 -8.46 27.70 -15.82
CA LEU A 194 -8.51 29.11 -16.25
C LEU A 194 -7.86 30.03 -15.20
N ALA A 195 -8.22 29.86 -13.93
CA ALA A 195 -7.64 30.61 -12.83
C ALA A 195 -6.13 30.35 -12.69
N ALA A 196 -5.71 29.08 -12.82
CA ALA A 196 -4.30 28.69 -12.78
C ALA A 196 -3.49 29.27 -13.94
N ARG A 197 -4.05 29.25 -15.16
CA ARG A 197 -3.40 29.86 -16.34
C ARG A 197 -3.15 31.33 -16.12
N THR A 198 -4.15 32.10 -15.70
CA THR A 198 -4.01 33.53 -15.39
C THR A 198 -2.97 33.72 -14.30
N TRP A 199 -3.04 32.94 -13.21
CA TRP A 199 -2.10 33.03 -12.09
C TRP A 199 -0.64 32.77 -12.49
N ILE A 200 -0.36 31.79 -13.33
CA ILE A 200 1.01 31.45 -13.76
C ILE A 200 1.55 32.43 -14.80
N LEU A 201 0.70 32.93 -15.69
CA LEU A 201 1.09 33.96 -16.67
C LEU A 201 1.53 35.28 -15.99
N ASP A 202 0.79 35.71 -14.98
CA ASP A 202 1.16 36.89 -14.17
C ASP A 202 2.54 36.75 -13.50
N ARG A 203 3.04 35.51 -13.37
CA ARG A 203 4.33 35.18 -12.74
C ARG A 203 5.41 34.74 -13.72
N ALA A 204 5.05 34.36 -14.91
CA ALA A 204 6.03 34.00 -15.95
C ALA A 204 6.93 35.15 -16.33
N ASP A 205 6.42 36.40 -16.28
CA ASP A 205 7.18 37.61 -16.60
C ASP A 205 8.03 38.11 -15.43
N ASP A 206 7.59 37.90 -14.18
CA ASP A 206 8.26 38.36 -12.94
C ASP A 206 9.06 37.26 -12.24
N GLY A 207 8.87 36.04 -12.66
CA GLY A 207 9.72 34.89 -12.43
C GLY A 207 9.69 34.23 -11.04
N ASP A 208 9.23 34.88 -9.99
CA ASP A 208 9.44 34.34 -8.65
C ASP A 208 8.27 33.46 -8.14
N LEU A 209 8.53 32.16 -8.06
CA LEU A 209 7.66 31.14 -7.44
C LEU A 209 8.23 30.63 -6.12
N SER A 210 9.11 31.38 -5.46
CA SER A 210 9.59 31.01 -4.12
C SER A 210 8.43 30.89 -3.12
N PRO A 211 8.56 30.07 -2.07
CA PRO A 211 7.53 29.97 -1.03
C PRO A 211 7.16 31.32 -0.41
N LEU A 212 8.12 32.23 -0.28
CA LEU A 212 7.86 33.59 0.21
C LEU A 212 6.98 34.39 -0.75
N ALA A 213 7.31 34.37 -2.05
CA ALA A 213 6.56 35.11 -3.07
C ALA A 213 5.10 34.57 -3.20
N VAL A 214 4.89 33.24 -3.19
CA VAL A 214 3.53 32.67 -3.30
C VAL A 214 2.73 32.77 -1.99
N SER A 215 3.37 33.07 -0.86
CA SER A 215 2.67 33.28 0.43
C SER A 215 2.12 34.72 0.58
N GLU A 216 2.55 35.66 -0.23
CA GLU A 216 1.99 36.99 -0.23
C GLU A 216 0.53 36.98 -0.68
N LYS A 217 -0.37 37.63 0.08
CA LYS A 217 -1.83 37.56 -0.14
C LYS A 217 -2.28 37.85 -1.58
N LEU A 218 -1.62 38.79 -2.25
CA LEU A 218 -1.93 39.18 -3.64
C LEU A 218 -1.33 38.24 -4.68
N LYS A 219 -0.37 37.41 -4.27
CA LYS A 219 0.36 36.47 -5.14
C LYS A 219 0.04 35.01 -4.83
N ALA A 220 -0.77 34.78 -3.82
CA ALA A 220 -1.21 33.43 -3.44
C ALA A 220 -1.96 32.75 -4.61
N PRO A 221 -1.84 31.42 -4.74
CA PRO A 221 -2.65 30.70 -5.72
C PRO A 221 -4.14 30.88 -5.43
N PRO A 222 -4.98 31.07 -6.47
CA PRO A 222 -6.42 31.14 -6.30
C PRO A 222 -6.94 29.84 -5.67
N ALA A 223 -7.97 29.98 -4.83
CA ALA A 223 -8.63 28.84 -4.22
C ALA A 223 -9.30 27.96 -5.30
N GLU A 224 -9.19 26.67 -5.16
CA GLU A 224 -9.89 25.74 -6.03
C GLU A 224 -11.37 25.65 -5.73
N SER A 225 -12.15 25.33 -6.75
CA SER A 225 -13.55 25.00 -6.61
C SER A 225 -13.71 23.74 -5.74
N SER A 226 -14.65 23.74 -4.80
CA SER A 226 -14.92 22.55 -3.99
C SER A 226 -15.31 21.39 -4.91
N ARG A 227 -14.57 20.28 -4.82
CA ARG A 227 -14.89 19.04 -5.54
C ARG A 227 -15.86 18.17 -4.80
N ARG A 228 -15.87 18.30 -3.47
CA ARG A 228 -16.64 17.42 -2.61
C ARG A 228 -18.11 17.78 -2.66
N LEU A 229 -18.91 16.89 -3.25
CA LEU A 229 -20.36 16.98 -3.30
C LEU A 229 -21.03 16.33 -2.07
N LEU A 230 -20.34 15.34 -1.48
CA LEU A 230 -20.81 14.63 -0.30
C LEU A 230 -20.04 15.10 0.93
N TYR A 231 -20.76 15.54 1.93
CA TYR A 231 -20.24 15.93 3.24
C TYR A 231 -20.82 15.01 4.32
N GLN A 232 -20.58 13.71 4.18
CA GLN A 232 -20.96 12.78 5.23
C GLN A 232 -19.99 12.90 6.40
N ARG A 233 -20.53 12.88 7.60
CA ARG A 233 -19.77 12.81 8.84
C ARG A 233 -20.24 11.60 9.61
N PRO A 234 -19.32 10.81 10.20
CA PRO A 234 -19.74 9.75 11.10
C PRO A 234 -20.54 10.33 12.26
N GLU A 235 -21.67 9.71 12.54
CA GLU A 235 -22.46 10.00 13.71
C GLU A 235 -22.00 9.12 14.89
N PRO A 236 -22.36 9.43 16.13
CA PRO A 236 -21.93 8.64 17.28
C PRO A 236 -22.27 7.14 17.17
N TRP A 237 -23.41 6.80 16.56
CA TRP A 237 -23.80 5.39 16.35
C TRP A 237 -22.92 4.68 15.31
N ASP A 238 -22.40 5.39 14.28
CA ASP A 238 -21.46 4.80 13.32
C ASP A 238 -20.15 4.45 14.03
N ALA A 239 -19.63 5.37 14.83
CA ALA A 239 -18.45 5.14 15.66
C ALA A 239 -18.67 4.00 16.66
N ALA A 240 -19.85 3.95 17.31
CA ALA A 240 -20.22 2.88 18.22
C ALA A 240 -20.32 1.52 17.51
N LEU A 241 -20.85 1.49 16.27
CA LEU A 241 -20.91 0.28 15.46
C LEU A 241 -19.52 -0.19 15.04
N TRP A 242 -18.70 0.70 14.50
CA TRP A 242 -17.33 0.38 14.05
C TRP A 242 -16.40 -0.04 15.20
N SER A 243 -16.68 0.44 16.41
CA SER A 243 -15.90 0.04 17.59
C SER A 243 -16.18 -1.40 18.06
N LYS A 244 -17.21 -2.07 17.54
CA LYS A 244 -17.55 -3.46 17.87
C LYS A 244 -16.71 -4.43 17.05
N THR A 245 -15.43 -4.45 17.28
CA THR A 245 -14.41 -5.13 16.45
C THR A 245 -14.51 -6.66 16.44
N SER A 246 -15.25 -7.27 17.36
CA SER A 246 -15.50 -8.72 17.39
C SER A 246 -16.81 -9.15 16.73
N MET A 247 -17.68 -8.21 16.39
CA MET A 247 -18.94 -8.54 15.71
C MET A 247 -18.68 -8.79 14.22
N ARG A 248 -19.20 -9.89 13.71
CA ARG A 248 -19.37 -10.07 12.27
C ARG A 248 -20.59 -9.28 11.84
N LEU A 249 -20.36 -8.16 11.22
CA LEU A 249 -21.45 -7.35 10.66
C LEU A 249 -22.05 -8.11 9.48
N VAL A 250 -23.38 -8.19 9.42
CA VAL A 250 -24.12 -8.80 8.30
C VAL A 250 -23.89 -7.98 7.01
N VAL A 251 -23.71 -6.67 7.18
CA VAL A 251 -23.32 -5.77 6.10
C VAL A 251 -22.13 -4.96 6.64
N GLU A 252 -20.97 -5.13 6.04
CA GLU A 252 -19.83 -4.27 6.34
C GLU A 252 -20.14 -2.84 5.87
N PRO A 253 -19.82 -1.82 6.70
CA PRO A 253 -20.03 -0.44 6.28
C PRO A 253 -19.15 -0.15 5.06
N GLU A 254 -19.76 0.30 3.98
CA GLU A 254 -19.02 0.80 2.82
C GLU A 254 -18.33 2.11 3.20
N LEU A 255 -17.13 2.03 3.78
CA LEU A 255 -16.33 3.21 4.19
C LEU A 255 -16.11 4.19 3.05
N ASP A 256 -16.09 3.71 1.83
CA ASP A 256 -16.02 4.51 0.62
C ASP A 256 -17.05 5.65 0.59
N LEU A 257 -18.26 5.43 1.09
CA LEU A 257 -19.30 6.48 1.17
C LEU A 257 -18.87 7.68 2.02
N TRP A 258 -17.98 7.48 2.99
CA TRP A 258 -17.51 8.51 3.90
C TRP A 258 -16.30 9.29 3.36
N ILE A 259 -15.51 8.66 2.50
CA ILE A 259 -14.27 9.22 1.96
C ILE A 259 -14.38 9.65 0.49
N ARG A 260 -15.45 9.27 -0.22
CA ARG A 260 -15.70 9.70 -1.60
C ARG A 260 -16.08 11.17 -1.69
N ASP A 261 -15.68 11.80 -2.78
CA ASP A 261 -16.09 13.16 -3.11
C ASP A 261 -17.47 13.22 -3.80
N ASP A 262 -17.89 12.11 -4.42
CA ASP A 262 -19.17 11.96 -5.10
C ASP A 262 -19.68 10.51 -5.07
N LEU A 263 -20.84 10.26 -5.67
CA LEU A 263 -21.50 8.94 -5.75
C LEU A 263 -21.20 8.21 -7.06
N ASP A 264 -20.23 8.66 -7.86
CA ASP A 264 -19.93 7.99 -9.13
C ASP A 264 -19.36 6.57 -8.88
N PRO A 265 -20.08 5.50 -9.22
CA PRO A 265 -19.63 4.12 -9.03
C PRO A 265 -18.43 3.76 -9.92
N GLU A 266 -18.20 4.50 -10.99
CA GLU A 266 -17.09 4.26 -11.91
C GLU A 266 -15.72 4.70 -11.33
N THR A 267 -15.72 5.43 -10.22
CA THR A 267 -14.48 5.81 -9.50
C THR A 267 -13.91 4.69 -8.64
N GLY A 268 -14.65 3.59 -8.44
CA GLY A 268 -14.16 2.44 -7.68
C GLY A 268 -12.89 1.82 -8.25
N THR A 269 -12.04 1.29 -7.37
CA THR A 269 -10.78 0.63 -7.73
C THR A 269 -10.90 -0.88 -7.66
N VAL A 270 -10.23 -1.55 -8.59
CA VAL A 270 -10.00 -3.01 -8.63
C VAL A 270 -8.51 -3.23 -8.66
N GLY A 271 -8.01 -4.21 -7.94
CA GLY A 271 -6.60 -4.60 -7.99
C GLY A 271 -6.34 -5.64 -9.08
N LEU A 272 -5.26 -5.48 -9.81
CA LEU A 272 -4.70 -6.52 -10.66
C LEU A 272 -3.51 -7.16 -9.95
N VAL A 273 -3.49 -8.49 -9.91
CA VAL A 273 -2.36 -9.27 -9.41
C VAL A 273 -1.88 -10.17 -10.55
N LEU A 274 -0.59 -10.16 -10.81
CA LEU A 274 0.04 -11.00 -11.82
C LEU A 274 0.84 -12.10 -11.13
N ARG A 275 0.58 -13.35 -11.49
CA ARG A 275 1.31 -14.52 -11.03
C ARG A 275 1.57 -15.46 -12.19
N ASP A 276 2.56 -16.31 -12.07
CA ASP A 276 2.85 -17.33 -13.06
C ASP A 276 1.85 -18.49 -12.90
N LEU A 277 0.78 -18.46 -13.69
CA LEU A 277 -0.30 -19.43 -13.64
C LEU A 277 -0.32 -20.36 -14.87
N LYS A 278 0.46 -20.04 -15.91
CA LYS A 278 0.38 -20.70 -17.22
C LYS A 278 0.65 -22.20 -17.14
N GLU A 279 1.63 -22.60 -16.37
CA GLU A 279 2.08 -23.98 -16.25
C GLU A 279 1.27 -24.81 -15.22
N LEU A 280 0.34 -24.18 -14.50
CA LEU A 280 -0.57 -24.92 -13.63
C LEU A 280 -1.54 -25.77 -14.46
N PRO A 281 -1.92 -26.97 -13.97
CA PRO A 281 -2.70 -27.92 -14.77
C PRO A 281 -4.07 -27.38 -15.19
N ASP A 282 -4.78 -26.71 -14.30
CA ASP A 282 -6.14 -26.22 -14.54
C ASP A 282 -6.52 -25.03 -13.66
N ALA A 283 -7.74 -24.55 -13.79
CA ALA A 283 -8.30 -23.46 -13.00
C ALA A 283 -8.39 -23.80 -11.51
N THR A 284 -8.64 -25.06 -11.15
CA THR A 284 -8.74 -25.50 -9.76
C THR A 284 -7.40 -25.40 -9.07
N ALA A 285 -6.30 -25.72 -9.78
CA ALA A 285 -4.96 -25.53 -9.27
C ALA A 285 -4.64 -24.05 -9.04
N CYS A 286 -5.09 -23.16 -9.95
CA CYS A 286 -4.97 -21.71 -9.79
C CYS A 286 -5.75 -21.20 -8.56
N GLU A 287 -6.99 -21.62 -8.40
CA GLU A 287 -7.83 -21.28 -7.25
C GLU A 287 -7.22 -21.79 -5.94
N THR A 288 -6.68 -23.01 -5.94
CA THR A 288 -6.00 -23.61 -4.78
C THR A 288 -4.75 -22.80 -4.43
N LEU A 289 -3.92 -22.47 -5.41
CA LEU A 289 -2.73 -21.63 -5.18
C LEU A 289 -3.11 -20.29 -4.55
N VAL A 290 -4.10 -19.59 -5.11
CA VAL A 290 -4.53 -18.29 -4.59
C VAL A 290 -5.15 -18.41 -3.19
N SER A 291 -5.86 -19.51 -2.89
CA SER A 291 -6.43 -19.77 -1.56
C SER A 291 -5.35 -20.06 -0.52
N GLU A 292 -4.31 -20.84 -0.87
CA GLU A 292 -3.22 -21.19 0.04
C GLU A 292 -2.20 -20.06 0.18
N VAL A 293 -2.04 -19.24 -0.87
CA VAL A 293 -1.17 -18.07 -0.91
C VAL A 293 -1.99 -16.83 -1.31
N PRO A 294 -2.77 -16.23 -0.39
CA PRO A 294 -3.58 -15.06 -0.68
C PRO A 294 -2.78 -13.90 -1.25
N PRO A 295 -3.39 -13.07 -2.11
CA PRO A 295 -2.77 -11.84 -2.59
C PRO A 295 -2.35 -10.92 -1.44
N GLN A 296 -1.20 -10.27 -1.61
CA GLN A 296 -0.70 -9.25 -0.68
C GLN A 296 -0.88 -7.88 -1.31
N ASP A 297 -1.14 -6.85 -0.52
CA ASP A 297 -1.33 -5.47 -1.00
C ASP A 297 -0.15 -4.99 -1.85
N ARG A 298 1.07 -5.43 -1.52
CA ARG A 298 2.29 -5.09 -2.26
C ARG A 298 2.39 -5.67 -3.67
N GLU A 299 1.58 -6.71 -4.00
CA GLU A 299 1.50 -7.31 -5.34
C GLU A 299 0.52 -6.55 -6.26
N VAL A 300 -0.33 -5.69 -5.69
CA VAL A 300 -1.51 -5.16 -6.37
C VAL A 300 -1.16 -3.97 -7.26
N TYR A 301 -1.49 -4.07 -8.54
CA TYR A 301 -1.53 -2.93 -9.46
C TYR A 301 -2.93 -2.30 -9.37
N PRO A 302 -3.08 -1.09 -8.86
CA PRO A 302 -4.38 -0.46 -8.77
C PRO A 302 -4.86 0.00 -10.15
N MET A 303 -6.11 -0.32 -10.48
CA MET A 303 -6.77 0.15 -11.70
C MET A 303 -8.20 0.59 -11.40
N THR A 304 -8.78 1.41 -12.27
CA THR A 304 -10.20 1.76 -12.15
C THR A 304 -11.06 0.56 -12.53
N ILE A 305 -12.28 0.49 -11.98
CA ILE A 305 -13.22 -0.57 -12.35
C ILE A 305 -13.55 -0.54 -13.85
N ALA A 306 -13.55 0.64 -14.47
CA ALA A 306 -13.72 0.79 -15.90
C ALA A 306 -12.58 0.15 -16.70
N THR A 307 -11.33 0.34 -16.26
CA THR A 307 -10.14 -0.33 -16.85
C THR A 307 -10.22 -1.84 -16.65
N ALA A 308 -10.54 -2.31 -15.45
CA ALA A 308 -10.68 -3.74 -15.16
C ALA A 308 -11.72 -4.42 -16.06
N ARG A 309 -12.86 -3.77 -16.27
CA ARG A 309 -13.91 -4.27 -17.18
C ARG A 309 -13.43 -4.37 -18.63
N LYS A 310 -12.67 -3.38 -19.11
CA LYS A 310 -12.06 -3.43 -20.45
C LYS A 310 -11.03 -4.54 -20.57
N VAL A 311 -10.20 -4.72 -19.55
CA VAL A 311 -9.22 -5.82 -19.49
C VAL A 311 -9.92 -7.17 -19.64
N VAL A 312 -10.95 -7.44 -18.84
CA VAL A 312 -11.70 -8.70 -18.90
C VAL A 312 -12.35 -8.91 -20.27
N GLN A 313 -12.92 -7.85 -20.87
CA GLN A 313 -13.54 -7.94 -22.20
C GLN A 313 -12.52 -8.16 -23.32
N GLY A 314 -11.38 -7.46 -23.25
CA GLY A 314 -10.33 -7.54 -24.27
C GLY A 314 -9.56 -8.86 -24.24
N LEU A 315 -9.35 -9.44 -23.08
CA LEU A 315 -8.59 -10.69 -22.96
C LEU A 315 -9.23 -11.90 -23.64
N ARG A 316 -10.54 -11.90 -23.79
CA ARG A 316 -11.24 -12.99 -24.51
C ARG A 316 -10.93 -13.03 -26.00
N GLU A 317 -10.58 -11.90 -26.59
CA GLU A 317 -10.23 -11.81 -28.01
C GLU A 317 -8.82 -12.36 -28.31
N HIS A 318 -8.02 -12.57 -27.26
CA HIS A 318 -6.66 -13.11 -27.37
C HIS A 318 -6.62 -14.59 -27.01
N THR A 319 -6.46 -15.45 -28.01
CA THR A 319 -6.47 -16.93 -27.87
C THR A 319 -5.35 -17.46 -26.99
N ASP A 320 -4.24 -16.73 -26.85
CA ASP A 320 -3.06 -17.15 -26.08
C ASP A 320 -3.11 -16.75 -24.59
N HIS A 321 -4.12 -15.98 -24.19
CA HIS A 321 -4.27 -15.48 -22.81
C HIS A 321 -5.64 -15.82 -22.22
N PRO A 322 -5.90 -17.10 -21.93
CA PRO A 322 -7.23 -17.54 -21.51
C PRO A 322 -7.58 -17.01 -20.13
N LEU A 323 -8.68 -16.27 -20.05
CA LEU A 323 -9.34 -15.95 -18.77
C LEU A 323 -9.70 -17.21 -17.96
N GLY A 324 -9.69 -18.38 -18.59
CA GLY A 324 -9.98 -19.65 -17.96
C GLY A 324 -9.05 -20.07 -16.82
N ARG A 325 -7.92 -19.36 -16.62
CA ARG A 325 -7.02 -19.52 -15.46
C ARG A 325 -7.04 -18.30 -14.53
N SER A 326 -7.84 -17.30 -14.84
CA SER A 326 -7.98 -16.14 -13.96
C SER A 326 -8.72 -16.50 -12.67
N VAL A 327 -8.36 -15.84 -11.58
CA VAL A 327 -9.02 -16.01 -10.28
C VAL A 327 -9.51 -14.66 -9.82
N LEU A 328 -10.71 -14.59 -9.24
CA LEU A 328 -11.21 -13.39 -8.58
C LEU A 328 -11.21 -13.59 -7.08
N TRP A 329 -10.49 -12.71 -6.39
CA TRP A 329 -10.44 -12.65 -4.94
C TRP A 329 -11.36 -11.55 -4.43
N ARG A 330 -12.27 -11.87 -3.55
CA ARG A 330 -13.25 -10.97 -2.96
C ARG A 330 -13.45 -11.29 -1.50
N ASP A 331 -13.49 -10.26 -0.63
CA ASP A 331 -13.81 -10.40 0.79
C ASP A 331 -12.98 -11.48 1.52
N GLY A 332 -11.69 -11.55 1.19
CA GLY A 332 -10.77 -12.50 1.81
C GLY A 332 -10.85 -13.94 1.28
N ALA A 333 -11.53 -14.20 0.16
CA ALA A 333 -11.66 -15.53 -0.43
C ALA A 333 -11.70 -15.53 -1.97
N VAL A 334 -11.41 -16.68 -2.57
CA VAL A 334 -11.66 -16.91 -4.00
C VAL A 334 -13.16 -16.91 -4.25
N LEU A 335 -13.61 -16.24 -5.34
CA LEU A 335 -14.99 -16.26 -5.79
C LEU A 335 -15.26 -17.51 -6.65
N PRO A 336 -15.93 -18.55 -6.14
CA PRO A 336 -16.03 -19.84 -6.85
C PRO A 336 -16.76 -19.80 -8.18
N GLN A 337 -17.69 -18.82 -8.36
CA GLN A 337 -18.47 -18.69 -9.59
C GLN A 337 -17.73 -17.92 -10.69
N TRP A 338 -16.54 -17.40 -10.41
CA TRP A 338 -15.81 -16.57 -11.39
C TRP A 338 -15.53 -17.32 -12.69
N GLN A 339 -14.99 -18.53 -12.60
CA GLN A 339 -14.68 -19.37 -13.75
C GLN A 339 -15.91 -19.70 -14.58
N ALA A 340 -17.03 -20.01 -13.95
CA ALA A 340 -18.29 -20.27 -14.65
C ALA A 340 -18.77 -19.05 -15.44
N MET A 341 -18.63 -17.84 -14.86
CA MET A 341 -19.00 -16.59 -15.55
C MET A 341 -18.09 -16.28 -16.72
N VAL A 342 -16.79 -16.53 -16.58
CA VAL A 342 -15.80 -16.27 -17.65
C VAL A 342 -15.95 -17.22 -18.82
N LEU A 343 -16.26 -18.50 -18.55
CA LEU A 343 -16.35 -19.57 -19.55
C LEU A 343 -17.71 -19.66 -20.26
N GLU A 344 -18.70 -18.84 -19.89
CA GLU A 344 -20.01 -18.83 -20.55
C GLU A 344 -19.89 -18.43 -22.02
N ASP A 345 -20.41 -19.27 -22.92
CA ASP A 345 -20.16 -19.17 -24.37
C ASP A 345 -20.74 -17.92 -25.04
N GLU A 346 -21.89 -17.41 -24.58
CA GLU A 346 -22.54 -16.23 -25.14
C GLU A 346 -22.43 -15.00 -24.22
N GLY A 347 -21.25 -14.35 -24.21
CA GLY A 347 -21.05 -13.07 -23.49
C GLY A 347 -20.55 -13.21 -22.08
N GLY A 348 -19.87 -14.30 -21.74
CA GLY A 348 -19.28 -14.53 -20.43
C GLY A 348 -18.30 -13.42 -19.98
N ASP A 349 -17.56 -12.83 -20.93
CA ASP A 349 -16.74 -11.63 -20.70
C ASP A 349 -17.56 -10.44 -20.21
N LYS A 350 -18.76 -10.23 -20.76
CA LYS A 350 -19.66 -9.15 -20.33
C LYS A 350 -20.28 -9.43 -18.97
N ILE A 351 -20.62 -10.69 -18.69
CA ILE A 351 -21.15 -11.12 -17.39
C ILE A 351 -20.05 -10.95 -16.33
N ALA A 352 -18.87 -11.50 -16.57
CA ALA A 352 -17.73 -11.39 -15.70
C ALA A 352 -17.33 -9.92 -15.44
N SER A 353 -17.24 -9.09 -16.50
CA SER A 353 -16.89 -7.67 -16.36
C SER A 353 -17.92 -6.89 -15.54
N ARG A 354 -19.22 -7.22 -15.64
CA ARG A 354 -20.28 -6.60 -14.83
C ARG A 354 -20.29 -7.09 -13.38
N ALA A 355 -19.77 -8.29 -13.14
CA ALA A 355 -19.68 -8.86 -11.80
C ALA A 355 -18.58 -8.23 -10.94
N LEU A 356 -17.61 -7.52 -11.56
CA LEU A 356 -16.54 -6.82 -10.85
C LEU A 356 -17.11 -5.72 -9.95
N ARG A 357 -16.56 -5.65 -8.72
CA ARG A 357 -16.91 -4.67 -7.69
C ARG A 357 -15.66 -3.93 -7.22
N PRO A 358 -15.80 -2.72 -6.68
CA PRO A 358 -14.70 -2.07 -5.98
C PRO A 358 -14.16 -2.97 -4.86
N GLY A 359 -12.84 -3.02 -4.73
CA GLY A 359 -12.15 -3.89 -3.76
C GLY A 359 -11.82 -5.30 -4.24
N ASP A 360 -12.36 -5.73 -5.38
CA ASP A 360 -11.97 -7.01 -5.97
C ASP A 360 -10.49 -7.02 -6.36
N LEU A 361 -9.85 -8.19 -6.25
CA LEU A 361 -8.55 -8.45 -6.85
C LEU A 361 -8.71 -9.46 -7.99
N LEU A 362 -8.32 -9.07 -9.18
CA LEU A 362 -8.28 -9.92 -10.36
C LEU A 362 -6.88 -10.50 -10.52
N ILE A 363 -6.74 -11.80 -10.34
CA ILE A 363 -5.47 -12.50 -10.49
C ILE A 363 -5.41 -13.08 -11.90
N LEU A 364 -4.38 -12.70 -12.65
CA LEU A 364 -4.14 -13.13 -14.02
C LEU A 364 -2.74 -13.73 -14.16
N ASP A 365 -2.56 -14.47 -15.26
CA ASP A 365 -1.25 -14.94 -15.65
C ASP A 365 -0.32 -13.77 -15.99
N ALA A 366 0.93 -13.85 -15.57
CA ALA A 366 1.94 -12.83 -15.79
C ALA A 366 2.27 -12.55 -17.25
N PHE A 367 2.05 -13.53 -18.13
CA PHE A 367 2.23 -13.37 -19.56
C PHE A 367 1.18 -12.51 -20.25
N VAL A 368 0.13 -12.12 -19.55
CA VAL A 368 -0.87 -11.21 -20.12
C VAL A 368 -0.24 -9.83 -20.34
N PRO A 369 -0.18 -9.31 -21.56
CA PRO A 369 0.54 -8.08 -21.89
C PRO A 369 -0.25 -6.84 -21.45
N LEU A 370 -0.42 -6.64 -20.16
CA LEU A 370 -1.20 -5.55 -19.57
C LEU A 370 -0.34 -4.40 -19.03
N LEU A 371 0.98 -4.60 -18.93
CA LEU A 371 1.88 -3.60 -18.35
C LEU A 371 2.63 -2.85 -19.44
N THR A 372 2.75 -1.54 -19.27
CA THR A 372 3.66 -0.68 -20.02
C THR A 372 4.51 0.08 -19.01
N SER A 373 5.82 -0.07 -19.08
CA SER A 373 6.75 0.53 -18.09
C SER A 373 6.37 0.20 -16.64
N GLY A 374 5.93 -1.02 -16.36
CA GLY A 374 5.54 -1.47 -15.02
C GLY A 374 4.21 -0.92 -14.49
N VAL A 375 3.35 -0.39 -15.36
CA VAL A 375 2.07 0.21 -14.98
C VAL A 375 0.95 -0.34 -15.85
N VAL A 376 -0.21 -0.62 -15.26
CA VAL A 376 -1.43 -0.92 -16.02
C VAL A 376 -1.93 0.37 -16.66
N THR A 377 -1.88 0.43 -17.99
CA THR A 377 -2.41 1.54 -18.76
C THR A 377 -3.87 1.28 -19.15
N ASP A 378 -4.62 2.35 -19.40
CA ASP A 378 -5.97 2.25 -19.98
C ASP A 378 -5.86 1.81 -21.45
N ALA A 379 -5.38 0.58 -21.67
CA ALA A 379 -5.12 0.03 -22.97
C ALA A 379 -6.38 0.05 -23.84
N GLY A 380 -6.47 1.06 -24.67
CA GLY A 380 -7.59 1.19 -25.60
C GLY A 380 -7.38 0.40 -26.87
N GLU A 381 -6.16 0.14 -27.32
CA GLU A 381 -5.89 -0.45 -28.64
C GLU A 381 -4.54 -1.18 -28.74
N GLU A 382 -3.62 -0.98 -27.80
CA GLU A 382 -2.35 -1.71 -27.76
C GLU A 382 -2.20 -2.34 -26.39
N LEU A 383 -2.19 -3.65 -26.34
CA LEU A 383 -1.79 -4.40 -25.15
C LEU A 383 -0.31 -4.03 -24.83
N GLY A 384 0.03 -3.95 -23.56
CA GLY A 384 1.40 -3.74 -23.11
C GLY A 384 2.31 -4.91 -23.56
N GLU A 385 3.55 -4.87 -23.11
CA GLU A 385 4.47 -5.97 -23.31
C GLU A 385 4.21 -7.06 -22.27
N PRO A 386 4.28 -8.37 -22.64
CA PRO A 386 4.20 -9.44 -21.66
C PRO A 386 5.41 -9.35 -20.73
N VAL A 387 5.21 -9.65 -19.46
CA VAL A 387 6.32 -9.79 -18.52
C VAL A 387 6.95 -11.16 -18.77
N PRO A 388 8.25 -11.25 -19.10
CA PRO A 388 8.91 -12.52 -19.31
C PRO A 388 8.88 -13.40 -18.05
N HIS A 389 8.88 -14.71 -18.24
CA HIS A 389 8.96 -15.70 -17.17
C HIS A 389 10.19 -15.44 -16.29
N GLY A 390 10.02 -15.39 -14.97
CA GLY A 390 11.09 -15.11 -14.02
C GLY A 390 11.48 -13.63 -13.86
N GLU A 391 10.90 -12.73 -14.66
CA GLU A 391 11.11 -11.27 -14.54
C GLU A 391 10.01 -10.57 -13.73
N LEU A 392 8.97 -11.28 -13.34
CA LEU A 392 8.07 -10.83 -12.28
C LEU A 392 8.82 -10.86 -10.96
N ASP A 393 9.61 -9.84 -10.75
CA ASP A 393 10.43 -9.66 -9.57
C ASP A 393 9.58 -9.82 -8.29
N GLY A 394 9.68 -10.94 -7.74
CA GLY A 394 9.04 -11.75 -6.79
C GLY A 394 8.54 -11.17 -5.51
N VAL A 395 7.32 -10.69 -5.48
CA VAL A 395 6.56 -10.80 -4.22
C VAL A 395 6.16 -12.25 -4.01
N VAL A 396 5.71 -12.90 -5.08
CA VAL A 396 5.31 -14.30 -5.11
C VAL A 396 5.88 -14.94 -6.37
N ASP A 397 6.80 -15.87 -6.19
CA ASP A 397 7.42 -16.64 -7.25
C ASP A 397 6.85 -18.06 -7.25
N VAL A 398 6.28 -18.49 -8.37
CA VAL A 398 5.58 -19.78 -8.50
C VAL A 398 6.46 -20.73 -9.30
N VAL A 399 6.89 -21.81 -8.68
CA VAL A 399 7.66 -22.90 -9.30
C VAL A 399 6.71 -24.05 -9.66
N THR A 400 6.72 -24.45 -10.92
CA THR A 400 5.86 -25.52 -11.47
C THR A 400 6.67 -26.58 -12.22
N ASP A 401 7.97 -26.37 -12.43
CA ASP A 401 8.83 -27.36 -13.08
C ASP A 401 8.98 -28.62 -12.22
N SER A 402 8.54 -29.76 -12.73
CA SER A 402 8.48 -31.03 -11.99
C SER A 402 9.84 -31.54 -11.54
N ASP A 403 10.91 -31.31 -12.30
CA ASP A 403 12.25 -31.76 -11.93
C ASP A 403 12.83 -30.86 -10.82
N GLU A 404 12.58 -29.57 -10.90
CA GLU A 404 12.92 -28.62 -9.84
C GLU A 404 12.12 -28.88 -8.57
N LEU A 405 10.82 -29.08 -8.67
CA LEU A 405 9.93 -29.40 -7.53
C LEU A 405 10.39 -30.66 -6.81
N ARG A 406 10.72 -31.73 -7.55
CA ARG A 406 11.22 -32.97 -6.96
C ARG A 406 12.54 -32.74 -6.21
N ARG A 407 13.48 -32.04 -6.84
CA ARG A 407 14.77 -31.71 -6.22
C ARG A 407 14.60 -30.88 -4.94
N LEU A 408 13.69 -29.91 -4.95
CA LEU A 408 13.45 -29.04 -3.80
C LEU A 408 12.65 -29.73 -2.70
N ALA A 409 11.75 -30.68 -3.03
CA ALA A 409 10.99 -31.46 -2.08
C ALA A 409 11.85 -32.45 -1.28
N ASP A 410 12.97 -32.89 -1.86
CA ASP A 410 13.95 -33.79 -1.21
C ASP A 410 14.86 -33.06 -0.21
N LEU A 411 14.84 -31.71 -0.17
CA LEU A 411 15.68 -30.92 0.74
C LEU A 411 15.05 -30.81 2.14
N GLU A 412 15.91 -30.87 3.15
CA GLU A 412 15.50 -30.57 4.52
C GLU A 412 15.10 -29.08 4.66
N PRO A 413 14.18 -28.75 5.61
CA PRO A 413 13.71 -27.38 5.81
C PRO A 413 14.82 -26.34 6.03
N ASP A 414 15.92 -26.72 6.66
CA ASP A 414 17.06 -25.83 6.91
C ASP A 414 17.83 -25.56 5.62
N GLU A 415 17.99 -26.55 4.76
CA GLU A 415 18.64 -26.42 3.44
C GLU A 415 17.83 -25.50 2.51
N LEU A 416 16.49 -25.64 2.52
CA LEU A 416 15.61 -24.71 1.79
C LEU A 416 15.72 -23.27 2.32
N SER A 417 15.94 -23.10 3.64
CA SER A 417 16.12 -21.78 4.26
C SER A 417 17.43 -21.11 3.83
N ASP A 418 18.47 -21.91 3.78
CA ASP A 418 19.79 -21.41 3.37
C ASP A 418 19.80 -21.07 1.88
N MET A 419 19.01 -21.82 1.08
CA MET A 419 18.86 -21.56 -0.35
C MET A 419 18.04 -20.31 -0.66
N PHE A 420 17.00 -20.03 0.14
CA PHE A 420 16.07 -18.91 -0.04
C PHE A 420 16.03 -18.00 1.20
N PRO A 421 17.11 -17.28 1.51
CA PRO A 421 17.20 -16.49 2.72
C PRO A 421 16.20 -15.32 2.70
N GLY A 422 15.40 -15.22 3.76
CA GLY A 422 14.37 -14.17 3.90
C GLY A 422 13.10 -14.42 3.08
N GLU A 423 12.95 -15.61 2.49
CA GLU A 423 11.72 -16.02 1.80
C GLU A 423 10.95 -17.07 2.61
N THR A 424 9.67 -17.17 2.34
CA THR A 424 8.79 -18.21 2.85
C THR A 424 8.43 -19.14 1.72
N VAL A 425 8.56 -20.45 1.94
CA VAL A 425 8.19 -21.50 0.99
C VAL A 425 6.83 -22.10 1.38
N VAL A 426 5.93 -22.18 0.41
CA VAL A 426 4.60 -22.82 0.56
C VAL A 426 4.45 -23.86 -0.53
N TRP A 427 4.08 -25.08 -0.15
CA TRP A 427 3.86 -26.20 -1.06
C TRP A 427 2.39 -26.38 -1.37
N SER A 428 2.08 -26.92 -2.55
CA SER A 428 0.71 -27.35 -2.88
C SER A 428 0.21 -28.38 -1.84
N PRO A 429 -1.08 -28.34 -1.47
CA PRO A 429 -1.64 -29.33 -0.55
C PRO A 429 -1.81 -30.74 -1.17
N GLY A 430 -1.76 -30.83 -2.50
CA GLY A 430 -1.87 -32.06 -3.27
C GLY A 430 -0.57 -32.38 -4.01
N TRP A 431 -0.34 -33.68 -4.23
CA TRP A 431 0.77 -34.23 -4.99
C TRP A 431 0.22 -34.84 -6.28
N ASP A 432 0.98 -34.84 -7.35
CA ASP A 432 0.59 -35.46 -8.60
C ASP A 432 0.69 -37.00 -8.55
N GLU A 433 0.33 -37.68 -9.66
CA GLU A 433 0.43 -39.13 -9.76
C GLU A 433 1.87 -39.67 -9.66
N ALA A 434 2.87 -38.80 -9.80
CA ALA A 434 4.30 -39.14 -9.68
C ALA A 434 4.87 -38.83 -8.30
N ASP A 435 4.01 -38.55 -7.32
CA ASP A 435 4.38 -38.17 -5.94
C ASP A 435 5.27 -36.91 -5.87
N VAL A 436 4.91 -35.91 -6.70
CA VAL A 436 5.57 -34.59 -6.75
C VAL A 436 4.54 -33.51 -6.42
N PRO A 437 4.89 -32.46 -5.67
CA PRO A 437 4.00 -31.31 -5.47
C PRO A 437 3.59 -30.69 -6.80
N VAL A 438 2.34 -30.24 -6.91
CA VAL A 438 1.82 -29.60 -8.14
C VAL A 438 2.49 -28.24 -8.38
N TRP A 439 2.82 -27.54 -7.28
CA TRP A 439 3.51 -26.26 -7.30
C TRP A 439 4.20 -25.98 -5.95
N MET A 440 5.18 -25.12 -6.00
CA MET A 440 5.79 -24.49 -4.83
C MET A 440 5.78 -22.99 -5.02
N VAL A 441 5.49 -22.25 -3.99
CA VAL A 441 5.56 -20.78 -3.99
C VAL A 441 6.66 -20.32 -3.05
N ARG A 442 7.51 -19.44 -3.56
CA ARG A 442 8.41 -18.63 -2.75
C ARG A 442 7.80 -17.23 -2.64
N ARG A 443 7.79 -16.67 -1.46
CA ARG A 443 7.38 -15.30 -1.26
C ARG A 443 8.34 -14.59 -0.31
N SER A 444 8.61 -13.33 -0.59
CA SER A 444 9.35 -12.47 0.32
C SER A 444 8.66 -12.46 1.70
N ALA A 445 9.42 -12.64 2.76
CA ALA A 445 8.87 -12.52 4.11
C ALA A 445 8.22 -11.13 4.25
N ALA A 446 7.01 -11.10 4.82
CA ALA A 446 6.32 -9.86 5.09
C ALA A 446 7.19 -8.94 5.94
N THR A 447 7.18 -7.65 5.65
CA THR A 447 7.76 -6.64 6.54
C THR A 447 6.99 -6.63 7.86
N PRO A 448 7.59 -6.22 8.99
CA PRO A 448 6.95 -6.21 10.31
C PRO A 448 5.61 -5.46 10.41
N ASP A 449 5.23 -4.68 9.40
CA ASP A 449 3.97 -3.93 9.36
C ASP A 449 2.75 -4.76 8.95
N ASP A 450 2.92 -6.00 8.48
CA ASP A 450 1.82 -6.94 8.22
C ASP A 450 1.36 -7.67 9.49
N GLU A 451 1.31 -6.98 10.63
CA GLU A 451 0.83 -7.48 11.91
C GLU A 451 -0.71 -7.61 12.00
N SER A 452 -1.39 -7.94 10.93
CA SER A 452 -2.78 -8.32 11.04
C SER A 452 -2.90 -9.80 11.36
N ASP A 453 -3.35 -10.08 12.59
CA ASP A 453 -3.80 -11.37 13.11
C ASP A 453 -2.72 -12.46 13.32
N ASP A 454 -3.08 -13.50 14.03
CA ASP A 454 -2.36 -14.72 14.46
C ASP A 454 -1.15 -15.19 13.61
N ARG A 455 -0.95 -14.64 12.43
CA ARG A 455 0.19 -14.87 11.55
C ARG A 455 1.50 -14.28 12.07
N SER A 456 1.46 -13.18 12.84
CA SER A 456 2.66 -12.56 13.42
C SER A 456 3.40 -13.56 14.33
N THR A 457 2.67 -14.48 14.92
CA THR A 457 3.18 -15.56 15.76
C THR A 457 4.07 -16.55 14.98
N TRP A 458 3.89 -16.65 13.66
CA TRP A 458 4.59 -17.58 12.75
C TRP A 458 5.66 -16.93 11.88
N SER A 459 5.67 -15.60 11.78
CA SER A 459 6.47 -14.85 10.79
C SER A 459 7.91 -14.56 11.21
N VAL A 460 8.31 -14.94 12.42
CA VAL A 460 9.65 -14.62 12.96
C VAL A 460 10.64 -15.74 12.66
N SER A 461 11.82 -15.38 12.17
CA SER A 461 12.88 -16.32 11.76
C SER A 461 13.51 -17.11 12.92
N ARG A 462 13.24 -16.75 14.16
CA ARG A 462 13.76 -17.44 15.36
C ARG A 462 12.69 -17.59 16.44
N ARG A 463 12.84 -18.61 17.27
CA ARG A 463 12.02 -18.79 18.47
C ARG A 463 12.26 -17.63 19.44
N VAL A 464 11.18 -17.14 20.04
CA VAL A 464 11.23 -16.07 21.04
C VAL A 464 10.58 -16.60 22.32
N PRO A 465 11.32 -16.69 23.42
CA PRO A 465 10.76 -17.03 24.72
C PRO A 465 9.68 -16.02 25.14
N LEU A 466 8.61 -16.53 25.79
CA LEU A 466 7.49 -15.70 26.21
C LEU A 466 7.90 -14.66 27.26
N ALA A 467 8.73 -15.07 28.21
CA ALA A 467 9.23 -14.18 29.25
C ALA A 467 10.05 -13.01 28.68
N ASP A 468 10.96 -13.30 27.75
CA ASP A 468 11.79 -12.29 27.10
C ASP A 468 10.96 -11.32 26.27
N HIS A 469 9.94 -11.85 25.56
CA HIS A 469 9.03 -11.03 24.77
C HIS A 469 8.25 -10.05 25.63
N ASN A 470 7.60 -10.54 26.68
CA ASN A 470 6.80 -9.70 27.56
C ASN A 470 7.65 -8.64 28.28
N ALA A 471 8.85 -9.00 28.73
CA ALA A 471 9.78 -8.05 29.33
C ALA A 471 10.22 -6.95 28.35
N ALA A 472 10.48 -7.31 27.09
CA ALA A 472 10.85 -6.35 26.05
C ALA A 472 9.70 -5.39 25.71
N VAL A 473 8.46 -5.89 25.66
CA VAL A 473 7.27 -5.05 25.40
C VAL A 473 7.01 -4.11 26.59
N ALA A 474 7.11 -4.60 27.82
CA ALA A 474 6.99 -3.75 29.01
C ALA A 474 8.03 -2.63 29.05
N ALA A 475 9.30 -2.94 28.78
CA ALA A 475 10.37 -1.94 28.71
C ALA A 475 10.12 -0.92 27.59
N ARG A 476 9.56 -1.35 26.46
CA ARG A 476 9.20 -0.44 25.37
C ARG A 476 8.03 0.46 25.74
N ALA A 477 7.02 -0.07 26.42
CA ALA A 477 5.88 0.69 26.93
C ALA A 477 6.36 1.76 27.94
N GLU A 478 7.22 1.39 28.89
CA GLU A 478 7.82 2.33 29.85
C GLU A 478 8.57 3.47 29.14
N ALA A 479 9.43 3.15 28.17
CA ALA A 479 10.16 4.16 27.41
C ALA A 479 9.25 5.11 26.62
N LEU A 480 8.14 4.62 26.09
CA LEU A 480 7.14 5.44 25.39
C LEU A 480 6.38 6.35 26.35
N VAL A 481 5.95 5.82 27.48
CA VAL A 481 5.24 6.55 28.53
C VAL A 481 6.09 7.72 29.05
N ASP A 482 7.35 7.46 29.33
CA ASP A 482 8.31 8.48 29.77
C ASP A 482 8.53 9.55 28.70
N GLY A 483 8.66 9.14 27.44
CA GLY A 483 8.88 10.04 26.30
C GLY A 483 7.70 10.97 26.00
N ILE A 484 6.46 10.52 26.26
CA ILE A 484 5.23 11.28 26.01
C ILE A 484 4.80 12.09 27.24
N GLY A 485 5.23 11.70 28.44
CA GLY A 485 4.88 12.35 29.70
C GLY A 485 3.43 12.08 30.12
N ILE A 486 3.01 10.81 30.08
CA ILE A 486 1.68 10.37 30.49
C ILE A 486 1.52 10.46 32.02
N GLU A 487 0.31 10.74 32.49
CA GLU A 487 -0.05 10.74 33.92
C GLU A 487 0.32 9.41 34.61
N PRO A 488 0.70 9.40 35.88
CA PRO A 488 1.27 8.22 36.54
C PRO A 488 0.39 6.97 36.54
N MET A 489 -0.93 7.12 36.71
CA MET A 489 -1.84 5.96 36.78
C MET A 489 -1.98 5.28 35.41
N PRO A 490 -2.32 5.98 34.31
CA PRO A 490 -2.29 5.37 32.97
C PRO A 490 -0.91 4.86 32.56
N ALA A 491 0.15 5.54 33.00
CA ALA A 491 1.53 5.13 32.74
C ALA A 491 1.83 3.74 33.32
N THR A 492 1.51 3.54 34.59
CA THR A 492 1.64 2.24 35.27
C THR A 492 0.81 1.18 34.53
N ALA A 493 -0.45 1.49 34.20
CA ALA A 493 -1.34 0.54 33.55
C ALA A 493 -0.83 0.11 32.15
N LEU A 494 -0.27 1.02 31.38
CA LEU A 494 0.30 0.71 30.05
C LEU A 494 1.55 -0.18 30.15
N THR A 495 2.43 0.08 31.11
CA THR A 495 3.63 -0.74 31.33
C THR A 495 3.26 -2.14 31.80
N GLU A 496 2.31 -2.26 32.74
CA GLU A 496 1.80 -3.57 33.18
C GLU A 496 1.07 -4.31 32.05
N ALA A 497 0.24 -3.63 31.28
CA ALA A 497 -0.39 -4.24 30.12
C ALA A 497 0.63 -4.80 29.13
N GLY A 498 1.74 -4.08 28.90
CA GLY A 498 2.86 -4.57 28.09
C GLY A 498 3.49 -5.86 28.64
N ALA A 499 3.58 -6.00 29.95
CA ALA A 499 4.10 -7.22 30.60
C ALA A 499 3.14 -8.42 30.49
N TRP A 500 1.85 -8.16 30.44
CA TRP A 500 0.81 -9.19 30.55
C TRP A 500 0.10 -9.56 29.23
N HIS A 501 0.29 -8.78 28.14
CA HIS A 501 -0.49 -8.92 26.92
C HIS A 501 -0.47 -10.32 26.31
N ASP A 502 0.63 -11.04 26.42
CA ASP A 502 0.87 -12.34 25.79
C ASP A 502 0.91 -13.52 26.79
N VAL A 503 0.70 -13.28 28.09
CA VAL A 503 0.76 -14.33 29.12
C VAL A 503 -0.17 -15.50 28.82
N GLY A 504 -1.32 -15.25 28.22
CA GLY A 504 -2.27 -16.28 27.79
C GLY A 504 -1.71 -17.27 26.75
N LYS A 505 -0.64 -16.92 26.04
CA LYS A 505 0.08 -17.87 25.16
C LYS A 505 0.71 -19.03 25.93
N ASN A 506 0.80 -18.97 27.27
CA ASN A 506 1.24 -20.07 28.10
C ASN A 506 0.24 -21.23 28.20
N ASP A 507 -0.96 -21.12 27.59
CA ASP A 507 -1.90 -22.23 27.44
C ASP A 507 -1.23 -23.42 26.75
N ALA A 508 -1.37 -24.61 27.33
CA ALA A 508 -0.71 -25.82 26.84
C ALA A 508 -1.06 -26.17 25.38
N ARG A 509 -2.29 -25.83 24.95
CA ARG A 509 -2.75 -26.02 23.57
C ARG A 509 -2.04 -25.05 22.65
N PHE A 510 -1.92 -23.78 23.07
CA PHE A 510 -1.22 -22.77 22.29
C PHE A 510 0.28 -23.06 22.21
N GLN A 511 0.89 -23.57 23.29
CA GLN A 511 2.29 -24.00 23.25
C GLN A 511 2.51 -25.21 22.34
N ARG A 512 1.56 -26.17 22.26
CA ARG A 512 1.61 -27.24 21.25
C ARG A 512 1.61 -26.71 19.82
N LEU A 513 0.80 -25.68 19.57
CA LEU A 513 0.77 -24.98 18.29
C LEU A 513 2.14 -24.35 17.98
N LEU A 514 2.75 -23.61 18.91
CA LEU A 514 4.03 -22.93 18.72
C LEU A 514 5.23 -23.88 18.58
N TRP A 515 5.25 -24.95 19.33
CA TRP A 515 6.30 -25.97 19.27
C TRP A 515 6.10 -26.96 18.10
N ARG A 516 4.91 -26.96 17.48
CA ARG A 516 4.48 -27.95 16.47
C ARG A 516 4.58 -29.39 17.01
N GLY A 517 4.17 -29.59 18.25
CA GLY A 517 4.22 -30.86 18.94
C GLY A 517 4.18 -30.69 20.45
N ASP A 518 4.57 -31.72 21.18
CA ASP A 518 4.54 -31.72 22.64
C ASP A 518 5.51 -30.70 23.25
N PRO A 519 5.03 -29.74 24.05
CA PRO A 519 5.86 -28.74 24.72
C PRO A 519 6.49 -29.19 26.02
N ASP A 520 6.23 -30.45 26.48
CA ASP A 520 6.63 -30.91 27.81
C ASP A 520 8.10 -30.65 28.13
N GLY A 521 8.33 -29.95 29.26
CA GLY A 521 9.65 -29.58 29.75
C GLY A 521 10.40 -28.52 28.96
N ARG A 522 9.73 -27.85 28.02
CA ARG A 522 10.31 -26.75 27.23
C ARG A 522 9.85 -25.39 27.76
N GLU A 523 10.67 -24.38 27.51
CA GLU A 523 10.33 -22.99 27.82
C GLU A 523 9.15 -22.51 26.98
N ALA A 524 8.21 -21.74 27.57
CA ALA A 524 7.09 -21.18 26.84
C ALA A 524 7.54 -20.16 25.77
N LEU A 525 6.97 -20.26 24.59
CA LEU A 525 7.28 -19.38 23.46
C LEU A 525 6.20 -18.31 23.26
N ALA A 526 6.61 -17.10 22.92
CA ALA A 526 5.77 -16.07 22.34
C ALA A 526 5.65 -16.24 20.81
N LYS A 527 6.74 -16.71 20.17
CA LYS A 527 6.81 -16.89 18.71
C LYS A 527 7.51 -18.20 18.36
N SER A 528 6.94 -18.93 17.40
CA SER A 528 7.39 -20.29 17.04
C SER A 528 8.78 -20.34 16.39
N GLY A 529 9.28 -19.25 15.81
CA GLY A 529 10.46 -19.25 14.96
C GLY A 529 10.28 -20.12 13.70
N GLY A 530 9.05 -20.56 13.45
CA GLY A 530 8.69 -21.36 12.29
C GLY A 530 8.43 -20.46 11.09
N ARG A 531 8.58 -21.04 9.91
CA ARG A 531 8.23 -20.37 8.66
C ARG A 531 6.72 -20.25 8.56
N SER A 532 6.28 -19.18 7.91
CA SER A 532 4.88 -19.02 7.50
C SER A 532 4.48 -20.27 6.69
N THR A 533 3.36 -20.83 7.04
CA THR A 533 2.75 -21.98 6.36
C THR A 533 1.49 -21.52 5.66
N SER A 534 0.95 -22.34 4.74
CA SER A 534 -0.33 -22.05 4.10
C SER A 534 -1.45 -21.88 5.12
N LEU A 535 -2.49 -21.13 4.77
CA LEU A 535 -3.68 -20.97 5.63
C LEU A 535 -4.29 -22.31 6.02
N GLY A 536 -4.32 -23.28 5.10
CA GLY A 536 -4.80 -24.61 5.37
C GLY A 536 -3.95 -25.34 6.41
N ALA A 537 -2.63 -25.22 6.34
CA ALA A 537 -1.72 -25.80 7.32
C ALA A 537 -1.86 -25.14 8.70
N VAL A 538 -2.05 -23.82 8.75
CA VAL A 538 -2.33 -23.10 10.01
C VAL A 538 -3.63 -23.60 10.64
N ARG A 539 -4.72 -23.71 9.86
CA ARG A 539 -6.00 -24.22 10.36
C ARG A 539 -5.90 -25.65 10.87
N ARG A 540 -5.18 -26.52 10.16
CA ARG A 540 -4.93 -27.89 10.62
C ARG A 540 -4.13 -27.91 11.93
N ALA A 541 -3.02 -27.16 12.00
CA ALA A 541 -2.21 -27.09 13.20
C ALA A 541 -2.99 -26.55 14.41
N TRP A 542 -3.89 -25.60 14.18
CA TRP A 542 -4.80 -25.06 15.20
C TRP A 542 -5.77 -26.13 15.72
N ALA A 543 -6.39 -26.90 14.83
CA ALA A 543 -7.28 -27.99 15.19
C ALA A 543 -6.53 -29.14 15.92
N ASP A 544 -5.34 -29.50 15.42
CA ASP A 544 -4.48 -30.53 16.02
C ASP A 544 -3.99 -30.15 17.42
N ALA A 545 -3.78 -28.87 17.66
CA ALA A 545 -3.45 -28.35 18.99
C ALA A 545 -4.63 -28.38 19.96
N GLY A 546 -5.86 -28.57 19.47
CA GLY A 546 -7.10 -28.59 20.28
C GLY A 546 -7.60 -27.20 20.65
N LEU A 547 -7.24 -26.18 19.87
CA LEU A 547 -7.75 -24.83 20.06
C LEU A 547 -9.10 -24.66 19.35
N PRO A 548 -10.14 -24.15 20.02
CA PRO A 548 -11.42 -23.87 19.39
C PRO A 548 -11.30 -22.74 18.37
N ALA A 549 -12.20 -22.72 17.39
CA ALA A 549 -12.26 -21.65 16.43
C ALA A 549 -12.55 -20.31 17.16
N GLY A 550 -11.80 -19.26 16.81
CA GLY A 550 -11.96 -17.95 17.44
C GLY A 550 -11.29 -17.79 18.82
N TRP A 551 -10.59 -18.80 19.31
CA TRP A 551 -9.88 -18.71 20.59
C TRP A 551 -8.84 -17.56 20.55
N ARG A 552 -8.77 -16.80 21.65
CA ARG A 552 -7.93 -15.63 21.78
C ARG A 552 -7.06 -15.71 23.04
N HIS A 553 -5.74 -15.60 22.85
CA HIS A 553 -4.80 -15.58 23.97
C HIS A 553 -4.92 -14.29 24.80
N GLU A 554 -5.42 -13.21 24.22
CA GLU A 554 -5.62 -11.94 24.92
C GLU A 554 -6.64 -12.08 26.03
N LEU A 555 -7.72 -12.86 25.82
CA LEU A 555 -8.70 -13.14 26.86
C LEU A 555 -8.08 -13.98 27.99
N ALA A 556 -7.30 -15.00 27.64
CA ALA A 556 -6.58 -15.81 28.62
C ALA A 556 -5.55 -14.96 29.40
N SER A 557 -4.88 -14.02 28.73
CA SER A 557 -3.97 -13.05 29.38
C SER A 557 -4.71 -12.14 30.35
N ALA A 558 -5.86 -11.60 29.94
CA ALA A 558 -6.69 -10.74 30.78
C ALA A 558 -7.20 -11.48 32.01
N ALA A 559 -7.64 -12.76 31.85
CA ALA A 559 -8.05 -13.62 32.93
C ALA A 559 -6.92 -13.86 33.94
N ALA A 560 -5.75 -14.22 33.46
CA ALA A 560 -4.58 -14.46 34.30
C ALA A 560 -4.17 -13.20 35.09
N TYR A 561 -4.18 -12.04 34.44
CA TYR A 561 -3.90 -10.77 35.12
C TYR A 561 -4.96 -10.46 36.19
N TRP A 562 -6.24 -10.64 35.87
CA TRP A 562 -7.34 -10.36 36.79
C TRP A 562 -7.21 -11.16 38.09
N GLU A 563 -6.92 -12.45 38.02
CA GLU A 563 -6.71 -13.31 39.18
C GLU A 563 -5.46 -12.91 39.98
N GLN A 564 -4.34 -12.71 39.30
CA GLN A 564 -3.08 -12.39 39.97
C GLN A 564 -3.16 -11.02 40.65
N SER A 565 -3.69 -10.01 39.96
CA SER A 565 -3.78 -8.63 40.48
C SER A 565 -4.72 -8.51 41.69
N GLU A 566 -5.77 -9.36 41.79
CA GLU A 566 -6.60 -9.47 42.98
C GLU A 566 -5.82 -10.00 44.18
N SER A 567 -5.08 -11.08 43.94
CA SER A 567 -4.21 -11.70 44.94
C SER A 567 -3.12 -10.74 45.46
N ASP A 568 -2.60 -9.92 44.57
CA ASP A 568 -1.52 -8.95 44.88
C ASP A 568 -2.06 -7.62 45.47
N GLY A 569 -3.42 -7.48 45.56
CA GLY A 569 -4.05 -6.29 46.15
C GLY A 569 -3.86 -5.02 45.32
N VAL A 570 -3.80 -5.15 44.00
CA VAL A 570 -3.69 -4.01 43.05
C VAL A 570 -4.96 -3.14 43.16
N GLU A 571 -4.78 -1.80 43.08
CA GLU A 571 -5.90 -0.87 43.12
C GLU A 571 -6.91 -1.17 41.98
N GLN A 572 -8.21 -1.20 42.30
CA GLN A 572 -9.27 -1.60 41.38
C GLN A 572 -9.21 -0.86 40.03
N LYS A 573 -9.01 0.46 40.05
CA LYS A 573 -8.94 1.27 38.82
C LYS A 573 -7.78 0.86 37.88
N ILE A 574 -6.63 0.54 38.45
CA ILE A 574 -5.48 0.04 37.68
C ILE A 574 -5.79 -1.34 37.14
N ARG A 575 -6.35 -2.20 38.00
CA ARG A 575 -6.75 -3.57 37.65
C ARG A 575 -7.72 -3.59 36.46
N ASP A 576 -8.79 -2.77 36.51
CA ASP A 576 -9.78 -2.66 35.45
C ASP A 576 -9.12 -2.18 34.14
N LEU A 577 -8.33 -1.12 34.22
CA LEU A 577 -7.68 -0.55 33.04
C LEU A 577 -6.67 -1.51 32.39
N VAL A 578 -5.83 -2.18 33.18
CA VAL A 578 -4.86 -3.16 32.63
C VAL A 578 -5.59 -4.35 32.02
N THR A 579 -6.61 -4.89 32.69
CA THR A 579 -7.43 -5.99 32.15
C THR A 579 -8.01 -5.61 30.79
N ARG A 580 -8.55 -4.41 30.68
CA ARG A 580 -9.09 -3.88 29.40
C ARG A 580 -7.99 -3.76 28.34
N LEU A 581 -6.86 -3.15 28.65
CA LEU A 581 -5.76 -2.97 27.72
C LEU A 581 -5.21 -4.31 27.22
N VAL A 582 -5.04 -5.28 28.11
CA VAL A 582 -4.58 -6.63 27.76
C VAL A 582 -5.62 -7.34 26.88
N GLY A 583 -6.88 -7.37 27.30
CA GLY A 583 -7.95 -8.06 26.57
C GLY A 583 -8.25 -7.50 25.18
N THR A 584 -7.91 -6.23 24.93
CA THR A 584 -8.14 -5.57 23.62
C THR A 584 -6.86 -5.24 22.86
N SER A 585 -5.72 -5.80 23.27
CA SER A 585 -4.38 -5.46 22.71
C SER A 585 -4.26 -5.68 21.20
N HIS A 586 -4.97 -6.66 20.65
CA HIS A 586 -5.03 -6.93 19.21
C HIS A 586 -6.30 -6.36 18.52
N GLY A 587 -6.95 -5.37 19.13
CA GLY A 587 -8.12 -4.69 18.57
C GLY A 587 -9.42 -5.51 18.58
N ARG A 588 -9.44 -6.70 19.14
CA ARG A 588 -10.61 -7.58 19.30
C ARG A 588 -11.18 -7.44 20.72
N GLY A 589 -12.24 -8.21 21.05
CA GLY A 589 -12.86 -8.22 22.37
C GLY A 589 -13.88 -7.10 22.60
N ARG A 590 -14.45 -6.50 21.55
CA ARG A 590 -15.49 -5.45 21.62
C ARG A 590 -16.71 -5.82 20.79
N PRO A 591 -17.90 -6.01 21.37
CA PRO A 591 -18.17 -6.02 22.82
C PRO A 591 -17.75 -7.32 23.50
N LEU A 592 -17.65 -8.41 22.77
CA LEU A 592 -17.37 -9.77 23.25
C LEU A 592 -16.25 -10.42 22.42
N PHE A 593 -15.66 -11.50 22.94
CA PHE A 593 -14.80 -12.40 22.16
C PHE A 593 -15.65 -13.39 21.36
N ASP A 594 -15.26 -13.66 20.11
CA ASP A 594 -16.02 -14.51 19.17
C ASP A 594 -15.68 -16.02 19.35
N HIS A 595 -15.90 -16.54 20.55
CA HIS A 595 -15.79 -17.97 20.83
C HIS A 595 -16.67 -18.37 22.03
N ASP A 596 -16.94 -19.67 22.18
CA ASP A 596 -17.68 -20.18 23.31
C ASP A 596 -16.79 -20.21 24.57
N PRO A 597 -17.08 -19.44 25.63
CA PRO A 597 -16.31 -19.45 26.86
C PRO A 597 -16.17 -20.82 27.52
N ALA A 598 -17.18 -21.66 27.42
CA ALA A 598 -17.17 -23.02 28.02
C ALA A 598 -16.11 -23.94 27.36
N THR A 599 -15.78 -23.71 26.10
CA THR A 599 -14.75 -24.47 25.37
C THR A 599 -13.39 -23.76 25.35
N ALA A 600 -13.33 -22.50 25.71
CA ALA A 600 -12.14 -21.67 25.61
C ALA A 600 -11.15 -21.83 26.77
N GLY A 601 -11.61 -22.18 27.96
CA GLY A 601 -10.72 -22.25 29.11
C GLY A 601 -11.41 -22.25 30.47
N PRO A 602 -10.80 -21.67 31.51
CA PRO A 602 -11.32 -21.66 32.88
C PRO A 602 -12.71 -21.01 33.02
N ASP A 603 -13.48 -21.43 34.01
CA ASP A 603 -14.88 -21.00 34.25
C ASP A 603 -15.05 -19.47 34.43
N HIS A 604 -14.03 -18.76 34.84
CA HIS A 604 -14.07 -17.32 35.07
C HIS A 604 -13.95 -16.45 33.78
N ILE A 605 -13.64 -17.08 32.65
CA ILE A 605 -13.48 -16.35 31.37
C ILE A 605 -14.75 -15.62 30.95
N GLY A 606 -15.94 -16.23 31.18
CA GLY A 606 -17.20 -15.57 30.88
C GLY A 606 -17.43 -14.26 31.64
N ALA A 607 -17.05 -14.23 32.92
CA ALA A 607 -17.13 -13.00 33.73
C ALA A 607 -16.16 -11.91 33.25
N LEU A 608 -14.98 -12.31 32.78
CA LEU A 608 -14.00 -11.38 32.22
C LEU A 608 -14.39 -10.86 30.83
N GLU A 609 -15.08 -11.68 30.02
CA GLU A 609 -15.67 -11.20 28.76
C GLU A 609 -16.67 -10.06 29.01
N GLU A 610 -17.53 -10.22 30.03
CA GLU A 610 -18.46 -9.16 30.43
C GLU A 610 -17.72 -7.89 30.87
N LEU A 611 -16.69 -8.03 31.70
CA LEU A 611 -15.89 -6.91 32.16
C LEU A 611 -15.16 -6.20 31.01
N VAL A 612 -14.52 -6.95 30.13
CA VAL A 612 -13.76 -6.41 29.00
C VAL A 612 -14.67 -5.87 27.91
N GLY A 613 -15.83 -6.51 27.66
CA GLY A 613 -16.76 -6.17 26.60
C GLY A 613 -17.72 -5.04 26.93
N GLU A 614 -18.31 -5.04 28.14
CA GLU A 614 -19.44 -4.19 28.51
C GLU A 614 -19.09 -3.08 29.53
N GLY A 615 -17.86 -3.00 30.01
CA GLY A 615 -17.47 -1.97 30.97
C GLY A 615 -17.74 -0.55 30.49
N GLU A 616 -18.40 0.27 31.31
CA GLU A 616 -18.44 1.73 31.12
C GLU A 616 -17.02 2.29 31.38
N TRP A 617 -16.31 2.55 30.31
CA TRP A 617 -14.96 3.10 30.33
C TRP A 617 -15.02 4.60 30.05
N GLU A 618 -15.11 5.41 31.13
CA GLU A 618 -14.93 6.87 31.09
C GLU A 618 -13.46 7.30 30.99
#